data_cb6fcb33d9adba1d344af612a566f24b
#
_entry.id   cb6fcb33d9adba1d344af612a566f24b
#
_cell.length_a   1.000
_cell.length_b   1.000
_cell.length_c   1.000
_cell.angle_alpha   90.00
_cell.angle_beta   90.00
_cell.angle_gamma   90.00
#
_symmetry.space_group_name_H-M   'P 1'
#
loop_
_entity.id
_entity.type
_entity.pdbx_description
1 polymer ?
#
loop_
_entity_poly.entity_id
_entity_poly.type
_entity_poly.pdbx_seq_one_letter_code
_entity_poly.pdbx_strand_id
1 'polypeptide(L)'
;MMEQRNNLVLQGTETFSRGQLDNLALENGSLVLDSVAGRSLQYGSYTTPEFAMPAFCNLNVSWNASAPHNTMVEVRCRVYAGNAWTGWMSFGKWAPDYPRCSTHAQSEDGMIFLMGDTVTVATPGGGTGVQLQVNLSTNNDKVTPAVRLLAVAVRPLTWEKHHGHPLNRRLYLPEYCLNTHDPSFGREMDLPLIMAALMNRWGEDILPEEVAYIMEDMATSSTANAAFAAAAAGCCGYPCWQAWMDLADLRAQIHDDCCVAVQVERRIRGQRDPVRVWMGLRGFGHDDAVMADYVLLNDPTADTDGAVNCTMALVDFMRYFTGKAIALRPKQRETEADRPRRLRCELHA
;
A
#
# COMPACT_ATOMS: atom_id res chain seq x y z
N MET A 1 8.70 -21.73 -17.84
CA MET A 1 7.73 -21.51 -16.76
C MET A 1 7.76 -20.02 -16.47
N MET A 2 6.66 -19.30 -16.59
CA MET A 2 6.61 -17.91 -16.10
C MET A 2 6.72 -17.98 -14.58
N GLU A 3 7.73 -17.31 -14.04
CA GLU A 3 7.92 -17.14 -12.60
C GLU A 3 6.65 -16.51 -12.03
N GLN A 4 5.94 -17.23 -11.16
CA GLN A 4 4.73 -16.72 -10.55
C GLN A 4 5.13 -15.63 -9.53
N ARG A 5 4.83 -14.39 -9.86
CA ARG A 5 5.19 -13.25 -9.02
C ARG A 5 4.21 -13.11 -7.84
N ASN A 6 4.76 -12.90 -6.64
CA ASN A 6 3.97 -12.65 -5.42
C ASN A 6 3.27 -11.30 -5.44
N ASN A 7 3.74 -10.39 -6.28
CA ASN A 7 3.24 -9.02 -6.37
C ASN A 7 2.87 -8.71 -7.82
N LEU A 8 1.68 -8.15 -8.01
CA LEU A 8 1.15 -7.72 -9.30
C LEU A 8 0.75 -6.25 -9.21
N VAL A 9 1.30 -5.42 -10.08
CA VAL A 9 0.94 -3.98 -10.18
C VAL A 9 0.28 -3.74 -11.52
N LEU A 10 -0.93 -3.21 -11.50
CA LEU A 10 -1.77 -2.90 -12.65
C LEU A 10 -1.84 -1.38 -12.80
N GLN A 11 -1.34 -0.86 -13.91
CA GLN A 11 -1.37 0.58 -14.22
C GLN A 11 -1.36 0.81 -15.73
N GLY A 12 -1.91 1.96 -16.12
CA GLY A 12 -1.92 2.41 -17.51
C GLY A 12 -3.01 1.80 -18.37
N THR A 13 -3.26 2.44 -19.51
CA THR A 13 -4.35 2.12 -20.42
C THR A 13 -4.31 0.69 -20.93
N GLU A 14 -3.13 0.19 -21.34
CA GLU A 14 -2.99 -1.18 -21.86
C GLU A 14 -3.40 -2.24 -20.83
N THR A 15 -3.05 -2.03 -19.56
CA THR A 15 -3.39 -2.98 -18.49
C THR A 15 -4.87 -2.93 -18.16
N PHE A 16 -5.42 -1.73 -17.98
CA PHE A 16 -6.83 -1.57 -17.64
C PHE A 16 -7.79 -1.94 -18.79
N SER A 17 -7.38 -1.80 -20.06
CA SER A 17 -8.21 -2.23 -21.19
C SER A 17 -8.47 -3.73 -21.28
N ARG A 18 -7.72 -4.54 -20.51
CA ARG A 18 -7.91 -6.00 -20.45
C ARG A 18 -9.09 -6.44 -19.57
N GLY A 19 -9.60 -5.54 -18.71
CA GLY A 19 -10.73 -5.82 -17.86
C GLY A 19 -12.06 -5.34 -18.45
N GLN A 20 -13.12 -5.52 -17.70
CA GLN A 20 -14.48 -5.11 -18.09
C GLN A 20 -14.79 -3.76 -17.46
N LEU A 21 -15.15 -2.79 -18.30
CA LEU A 21 -15.61 -1.46 -17.92
C LEU A 21 -17.15 -1.43 -18.02
N ASP A 22 -17.78 -0.90 -16.98
CA ASP A 22 -19.21 -0.59 -16.95
C ASP A 22 -19.38 0.84 -16.43
N ASN A 23 -19.90 1.75 -17.29
CA ASN A 23 -19.99 3.18 -17.00
C ASN A 23 -18.65 3.86 -16.64
N LEU A 24 -17.56 3.30 -17.07
CA LEU A 24 -16.23 3.85 -16.91
C LEU A 24 -15.52 4.05 -18.24
N ALA A 25 -14.67 5.05 -18.30
CA ALA A 25 -13.75 5.33 -19.39
C ALA A 25 -12.29 5.23 -18.94
N LEU A 26 -11.39 5.10 -19.90
CA LEU A 26 -9.94 5.18 -19.70
C LEU A 26 -9.45 6.54 -20.17
N GLU A 27 -9.00 7.38 -19.26
CA GLU A 27 -8.43 8.70 -19.56
C GLU A 27 -7.02 8.81 -18.95
N ASN A 28 -6.04 9.12 -19.78
CA ASN A 28 -4.63 9.29 -19.38
C ASN A 28 -4.11 8.14 -18.49
N GLY A 29 -4.45 6.90 -18.84
CA GLY A 29 -4.03 5.72 -18.09
C GLY A 29 -4.79 5.47 -16.79
N SER A 30 -5.86 6.21 -16.53
CA SER A 30 -6.70 6.11 -15.33
C SER A 30 -8.10 5.61 -15.65
N LEU A 31 -8.70 4.90 -14.71
CA LEU A 31 -10.13 4.59 -14.69
C LEU A 31 -10.89 5.80 -14.16
N VAL A 32 -11.85 6.32 -14.93
CA VAL A 32 -12.71 7.46 -14.55
C VAL A 32 -14.16 7.10 -14.86
N LEU A 33 -15.11 7.79 -14.24
CA LEU A 33 -16.53 7.69 -14.63
C LEU A 33 -16.70 8.17 -16.07
N ASP A 34 -17.42 7.41 -16.87
CA ASP A 34 -17.79 7.82 -18.22
C ASP A 34 -18.71 9.05 -18.18
N SER A 35 -18.81 9.75 -19.28
CA SER A 35 -19.59 10.99 -19.36
C SER A 35 -20.54 11.01 -20.55
N VAL A 36 -21.73 11.58 -20.32
CA VAL A 36 -22.73 11.85 -21.34
C VAL A 36 -22.99 13.34 -21.40
N ALA A 37 -22.82 13.93 -22.58
CA ALA A 37 -22.98 15.37 -22.80
C ALA A 37 -22.14 16.23 -21.81
N GLY A 38 -20.89 15.79 -21.51
CA GLY A 38 -19.96 16.48 -20.63
C GLY A 38 -20.29 16.40 -19.14
N ARG A 39 -21.17 15.50 -18.74
CA ARG A 39 -21.51 15.20 -17.34
C ARG A 39 -21.12 13.79 -16.98
N SER A 40 -20.38 13.62 -15.90
CA SER A 40 -19.98 12.30 -15.40
C SER A 40 -21.20 11.49 -14.97
N LEU A 41 -21.19 10.20 -15.28
CA LEU A 41 -22.15 9.25 -14.72
C LEU A 41 -21.94 9.15 -13.21
N GLN A 42 -23.02 8.86 -12.47
CA GLN A 42 -22.96 8.86 -11.01
C GLN A 42 -22.26 7.63 -10.43
N TYR A 43 -22.21 6.55 -11.18
CA TYR A 43 -21.65 5.27 -10.76
C TYR A 43 -21.10 4.49 -11.94
N GLY A 44 -19.98 3.82 -11.72
CA GLY A 44 -19.39 2.88 -12.67
C GLY A 44 -18.52 1.85 -11.98
N SER A 45 -18.27 0.74 -12.65
CA SER A 45 -17.42 -0.34 -12.12
C SER A 45 -16.42 -0.84 -13.15
N TYR A 46 -15.29 -1.30 -12.64
CA TYR A 46 -14.25 -1.99 -13.40
C TYR A 46 -13.97 -3.33 -12.77
N THR A 47 -13.98 -4.39 -13.56
CA THR A 47 -13.62 -5.74 -13.12
C THR A 47 -12.39 -6.21 -13.88
N THR A 48 -11.33 -6.58 -13.16
CA THR A 48 -10.08 -7.08 -13.76
C THR A 48 -10.31 -8.45 -14.40
N PRO A 49 -9.40 -8.90 -15.30
CA PRO A 49 -9.26 -10.32 -15.56
C PRO A 49 -8.99 -11.10 -14.27
N GLU A 50 -9.18 -12.41 -14.32
CA GLU A 50 -8.79 -13.34 -13.27
C GLU A 50 -7.28 -13.56 -13.33
N PHE A 51 -6.60 -13.45 -12.18
CA PHE A 51 -5.16 -13.64 -12.07
C PHE A 51 -4.85 -14.93 -11.32
N ALA A 52 -4.10 -15.82 -11.95
CA ALA A 52 -3.50 -16.96 -11.26
C ALA A 52 -2.32 -16.47 -10.41
N MET A 53 -2.30 -16.87 -9.15
CA MET A 53 -1.26 -16.52 -8.17
C MET A 53 -0.60 -17.79 -7.61
N PRO A 54 0.64 -17.72 -7.09
CA PRO A 54 1.18 -18.82 -6.27
C PRO A 54 0.22 -19.12 -5.13
N ALA A 55 0.11 -20.38 -4.71
CA ALA A 55 -0.74 -20.71 -3.56
C ALA A 55 -0.39 -19.86 -2.33
N PHE A 56 -1.36 -19.17 -1.74
CA PHE A 56 -1.11 -18.14 -0.72
C PHE A 56 -2.03 -18.26 0.48
N CYS A 57 -1.54 -17.76 1.63
CA CYS A 57 -2.31 -17.67 2.87
C CYS A 57 -2.78 -16.25 3.22
N ASN A 58 -2.13 -15.21 2.68
CA ASN A 58 -2.57 -13.83 2.85
C ASN A 58 -2.57 -13.11 1.50
N LEU A 59 -3.51 -12.18 1.36
CA LEU A 59 -3.65 -11.28 0.22
C LEU A 59 -3.83 -9.86 0.75
N ASN A 60 -3.07 -8.93 0.19
CA ASN A 60 -3.23 -7.50 0.38
C ASN A 60 -3.54 -6.85 -0.97
N VAL A 61 -4.43 -5.88 -0.95
CA VAL A 61 -4.79 -5.06 -2.11
C VAL A 61 -4.48 -3.61 -1.80
N SER A 62 -3.98 -2.88 -2.78
CA SER A 62 -3.75 -1.44 -2.69
C SER A 62 -4.19 -0.75 -3.97
N TRP A 63 -4.48 0.52 -3.86
CA TRP A 63 -4.89 1.36 -4.97
C TRP A 63 -4.31 2.76 -4.85
N ASN A 64 -4.11 3.42 -5.99
CA ASN A 64 -3.80 4.83 -6.04
C ASN A 64 -4.90 5.55 -6.80
N ALA A 65 -5.54 6.48 -6.13
CA ALA A 65 -6.69 7.19 -6.67
C ALA A 65 -6.66 8.67 -6.31
N SER A 66 -7.25 9.48 -7.17
CA SER A 66 -7.75 10.81 -6.82
C SER A 66 -9.25 10.69 -6.57
N ALA A 67 -9.71 11.16 -5.43
CA ALA A 67 -11.14 11.21 -5.11
C ALA A 67 -11.48 12.62 -4.63
N PRO A 68 -11.77 13.55 -5.58
CA PRO A 68 -12.18 14.92 -5.25
C PRO A 68 -13.43 14.93 -4.38
N HIS A 69 -13.70 16.07 -3.75
CA HIS A 69 -14.90 16.23 -2.92
C HIS A 69 -16.18 15.75 -3.64
N ASN A 70 -17.04 15.06 -2.92
CA ASN A 70 -18.25 14.38 -3.41
C ASN A 70 -18.01 13.13 -4.28
N THR A 71 -16.80 12.60 -4.33
CA THR A 71 -16.51 11.34 -5.02
C THR A 71 -16.02 10.27 -4.07
N MET A 72 -16.06 9.02 -4.49
CA MET A 72 -15.66 7.88 -3.68
C MET A 72 -15.12 6.75 -4.52
N VAL A 73 -14.16 6.03 -3.96
CA VAL A 73 -13.58 4.81 -4.51
C VAL A 73 -13.86 3.65 -3.54
N GLU A 74 -14.32 2.53 -4.06
CA GLU A 74 -14.40 1.26 -3.34
C GLU A 74 -13.65 0.21 -4.12
N VAL A 75 -12.76 -0.53 -3.45
CA VAL A 75 -12.03 -1.65 -4.06
C VAL A 75 -12.48 -2.95 -3.39
N ARG A 76 -12.78 -3.94 -4.21
CA ARG A 76 -13.21 -5.27 -3.79
C ARG A 76 -12.28 -6.33 -4.38
N CYS A 77 -12.20 -7.47 -3.73
CA CYS A 77 -11.58 -8.66 -4.29
C CYS A 77 -12.46 -9.89 -4.12
N ARG A 78 -12.19 -10.90 -4.94
CA ARG A 78 -12.61 -12.28 -4.67
C ARG A 78 -11.42 -13.20 -4.86
N VAL A 79 -11.44 -14.31 -4.14
CA VAL A 79 -10.34 -15.29 -4.09
C VAL A 79 -10.84 -16.63 -4.63
N TYR A 80 -10.03 -17.26 -5.46
CA TYR A 80 -10.25 -18.65 -5.88
C TYR A 80 -9.50 -19.59 -4.92
N ALA A 81 -10.23 -20.40 -4.19
CA ALA A 81 -9.71 -21.39 -3.26
C ALA A 81 -10.68 -22.56 -3.13
N GLY A 82 -10.21 -23.77 -2.84
CA GLY A 82 -11.07 -24.93 -2.70
C GLY A 82 -11.93 -25.24 -3.93
N ASN A 83 -11.43 -24.92 -5.15
CA ASN A 83 -12.11 -25.07 -6.43
C ASN A 83 -13.33 -24.15 -6.67
N ALA A 84 -13.46 -23.07 -5.93
CA ALA A 84 -14.53 -22.10 -6.11
C ALA A 84 -14.03 -20.66 -5.88
N TRP A 85 -14.75 -19.70 -6.46
CA TRP A 85 -14.59 -18.29 -6.14
C TRP A 85 -15.41 -17.94 -4.90
N THR A 86 -14.83 -17.13 -4.00
CA THR A 86 -15.60 -16.48 -2.93
C THR A 86 -16.58 -15.45 -3.50
N GLY A 87 -17.51 -14.99 -2.68
CA GLY A 87 -18.18 -13.71 -2.89
C GLY A 87 -17.19 -12.55 -2.91
N TRP A 88 -17.65 -11.38 -3.39
CA TRP A 88 -16.88 -10.16 -3.37
C TRP A 88 -16.71 -9.63 -1.95
N MET A 89 -15.47 -9.41 -1.53
CA MET A 89 -15.09 -8.80 -0.25
C MET A 89 -14.62 -7.37 -0.50
N SER A 90 -15.23 -6.40 0.16
CA SER A 90 -14.87 -4.98 0.03
C SER A 90 -13.78 -4.60 1.03
N PHE A 91 -12.76 -3.87 0.57
CA PHE A 91 -11.78 -3.22 1.46
C PHE A 91 -12.32 -1.94 2.11
N GLY A 92 -13.57 -1.60 1.79
CA GLY A 92 -14.22 -0.42 2.30
C GLY A 92 -14.25 0.74 1.31
N LYS A 93 -14.71 1.89 1.80
CA LYS A 93 -14.84 3.12 1.03
C LYS A 93 -13.73 4.07 1.38
N TRP A 94 -13.15 4.70 0.37
CA TRP A 94 -12.05 5.62 0.54
C TRP A 94 -12.22 6.88 -0.29
N ALA A 95 -11.97 8.03 0.36
CA ALA A 95 -11.74 9.35 -0.23
C ALA A 95 -10.94 10.18 0.79
N PRO A 96 -10.11 11.16 0.37
CA PRO A 96 -9.26 11.93 1.30
C PRO A 96 -10.04 12.70 2.36
N ASP A 97 -11.16 13.29 1.99
CA ASP A 97 -11.99 14.20 2.79
C ASP A 97 -13.37 13.62 3.17
N TYR A 98 -13.56 12.30 3.00
CA TYR A 98 -14.83 11.62 3.32
C TYR A 98 -14.61 10.53 4.38
N PRO A 99 -15.65 10.09 5.13
CA PRO A 99 -15.49 8.98 6.04
C PRO A 99 -14.88 7.75 5.33
N ARG A 100 -13.65 7.41 5.71
CA ARG A 100 -12.93 6.24 5.24
C ARG A 100 -13.18 5.11 6.21
N CYS A 101 -13.77 4.05 5.74
CA CYS A 101 -14.10 2.91 6.58
C CYS A 101 -13.72 1.62 5.89
N SER A 102 -12.81 0.86 6.49
CA SER A 102 -12.59 -0.53 6.10
C SER A 102 -13.79 -1.40 6.51
N THR A 103 -13.86 -2.60 5.95
CA THR A 103 -14.91 -3.55 6.26
C THR A 103 -14.34 -4.87 6.72
N HIS A 104 -15.18 -5.68 7.34
CA HIS A 104 -14.93 -7.09 7.62
C HIS A 104 -15.84 -7.92 6.73
N ALA A 105 -15.30 -8.97 6.14
CA ALA A 105 -16.05 -9.91 5.33
C ALA A 105 -15.49 -11.32 5.53
N GLN A 106 -16.33 -12.33 5.33
CA GLN A 106 -15.88 -13.73 5.37
C GLN A 106 -16.63 -14.56 4.32
N SER A 107 -16.02 -15.65 3.87
CA SER A 107 -16.67 -16.68 3.08
C SER A 107 -17.74 -17.42 3.91
N GLU A 108 -18.66 -18.12 3.24
CA GLU A 108 -19.75 -18.85 3.91
C GLU A 108 -19.23 -19.90 4.90
N ASP A 109 -18.10 -20.54 4.62
CA ASP A 109 -17.44 -21.52 5.46
C ASP A 109 -16.53 -20.90 6.54
N GLY A 110 -16.36 -19.56 6.54
CA GLY A 110 -15.49 -18.83 7.46
C GLY A 110 -13.99 -19.06 7.27
N MET A 111 -13.57 -19.81 6.25
CA MET A 111 -12.15 -20.13 6.00
C MET A 111 -11.38 -19.03 5.29
N ILE A 112 -12.07 -18.10 4.66
CA ILE A 112 -11.49 -16.93 3.99
C ILE A 112 -12.13 -15.69 4.58
N PHE A 113 -11.32 -14.80 5.14
CA PHE A 113 -11.84 -13.60 5.77
C PHE A 113 -10.96 -12.38 5.52
N LEU A 114 -11.60 -11.25 5.34
CA LEU A 114 -10.99 -9.92 5.25
C LEU A 114 -11.08 -9.23 6.60
N MET A 115 -9.95 -8.73 7.08
CA MET A 115 -9.87 -7.87 8.25
C MET A 115 -8.96 -6.68 7.93
N GLY A 116 -9.54 -5.47 7.95
CA GLY A 116 -8.83 -4.25 7.59
C GLY A 116 -8.26 -4.29 6.15
N ASP A 117 -6.96 -4.44 6.04
CA ASP A 117 -6.23 -4.45 4.75
C ASP A 117 -5.77 -5.83 4.29
N THR A 118 -6.14 -6.90 4.99
CA THR A 118 -5.59 -8.24 4.75
C THR A 118 -6.70 -9.28 4.64
N VAL A 119 -6.72 -10.00 3.51
CA VAL A 119 -7.49 -11.24 3.37
C VAL A 119 -6.63 -12.39 3.84
N THR A 120 -7.14 -13.17 4.77
CA THR A 120 -6.53 -14.42 5.24
C THR A 120 -7.26 -15.61 4.64
N VAL A 121 -6.49 -16.57 4.12
CA VAL A 121 -6.99 -17.80 3.51
C VAL A 121 -6.51 -18.98 4.35
N ALA A 122 -7.41 -19.53 5.15
CA ALA A 122 -7.15 -20.70 6.00
C ALA A 122 -7.55 -22.03 5.33
N THR A 123 -8.06 -21.98 4.10
CA THR A 123 -8.42 -23.18 3.33
C THR A 123 -7.18 -24.03 3.07
N PRO A 124 -7.23 -25.37 3.23
CA PRO A 124 -6.15 -26.25 2.82
C PRO A 124 -5.77 -26.03 1.37
N GLY A 125 -4.46 -25.83 1.09
CA GLY A 125 -3.96 -25.50 -0.25
C GLY A 125 -3.96 -23.99 -0.55
N GLY A 126 -4.54 -23.14 0.30
CA GLY A 126 -4.54 -21.68 0.16
C GLY A 126 -5.41 -21.17 -0.98
N GLY A 127 -5.28 -19.88 -1.27
CA GLY A 127 -5.82 -19.25 -2.46
C GLY A 127 -4.88 -19.40 -3.64
N THR A 128 -5.41 -19.54 -4.86
CA THR A 128 -4.61 -19.69 -6.09
C THR A 128 -5.04 -18.73 -7.20
N GLY A 129 -6.09 -17.96 -6.98
CA GLY A 129 -6.55 -16.95 -7.92
C GLY A 129 -7.11 -15.72 -7.22
N VAL A 130 -7.01 -14.59 -7.88
CA VAL A 130 -7.51 -13.29 -7.42
C VAL A 130 -8.17 -12.55 -8.56
N GLN A 131 -9.26 -11.88 -8.27
CA GLN A 131 -9.89 -10.91 -9.15
C GLN A 131 -10.27 -9.67 -8.36
N LEU A 132 -10.08 -8.50 -8.95
CA LEU A 132 -10.43 -7.22 -8.34
C LEU A 132 -11.64 -6.60 -9.03
N GLN A 133 -12.40 -5.83 -8.25
CA GLN A 133 -13.43 -4.93 -8.75
C GLN A 133 -13.23 -3.55 -8.11
N VAL A 134 -13.34 -2.52 -8.93
CA VAL A 134 -13.31 -1.12 -8.49
C VAL A 134 -14.65 -0.50 -8.80
N ASN A 135 -15.24 0.15 -7.80
CA ASN A 135 -16.45 0.93 -7.93
C ASN A 135 -16.11 2.41 -7.74
N LEU A 136 -16.51 3.22 -8.69
CA LEU A 136 -16.38 4.67 -8.65
C LEU A 136 -17.76 5.30 -8.52
N SER A 137 -17.87 6.34 -7.69
CA SER A 137 -19.12 7.09 -7.57
C SER A 137 -18.87 8.59 -7.37
N THR A 138 -19.84 9.39 -7.82
CA THR A 138 -19.88 10.84 -7.60
C THR A 138 -21.29 11.31 -7.30
N ASN A 139 -21.40 12.30 -6.39
CA ASN A 139 -22.64 13.04 -6.15
C ASN A 139 -22.66 14.38 -6.94
N ASN A 140 -21.61 14.65 -7.71
CA ASN A 140 -21.48 15.85 -8.54
C ASN A 140 -21.06 15.47 -9.96
N ASP A 141 -21.92 15.66 -10.93
CA ASP A 141 -21.72 15.28 -12.33
C ASP A 141 -20.61 16.06 -13.06
N LYS A 142 -19.99 17.05 -12.38
CA LYS A 142 -18.86 17.84 -12.89
C LYS A 142 -17.50 17.29 -12.49
N VAL A 143 -17.46 16.31 -11.57
CA VAL A 143 -16.22 15.72 -11.04
C VAL A 143 -16.29 14.21 -11.08
N THR A 144 -15.15 13.58 -11.33
CA THR A 144 -14.98 12.14 -11.35
C THR A 144 -13.80 11.74 -10.47
N PRO A 145 -13.90 10.64 -9.71
CA PRO A 145 -12.71 10.02 -9.14
C PRO A 145 -11.89 9.37 -10.24
N ALA A 146 -10.59 9.21 -10.01
CA ALA A 146 -9.69 8.57 -10.97
C ALA A 146 -8.80 7.54 -10.28
N VAL A 147 -8.78 6.29 -10.77
CA VAL A 147 -7.88 5.24 -10.27
C VAL A 147 -6.76 5.01 -11.26
N ARG A 148 -5.52 5.21 -10.80
CA ARG A 148 -4.29 5.13 -11.62
C ARG A 148 -3.54 3.82 -11.47
N LEU A 149 -3.66 3.18 -10.30
CA LEU A 149 -2.95 1.96 -9.99
C LEU A 149 -3.82 1.05 -9.09
N LEU A 150 -3.77 -0.23 -9.38
CA LEU A 150 -4.24 -1.30 -8.50
C LEU A 150 -3.08 -2.27 -8.27
N ALA A 151 -2.95 -2.80 -7.08
CA ALA A 151 -1.93 -3.80 -6.80
C ALA A 151 -2.48 -4.93 -5.95
N VAL A 152 -1.97 -6.11 -6.22
CA VAL A 152 -2.22 -7.36 -5.49
C VAL A 152 -0.88 -7.85 -4.96
N ALA A 153 -0.82 -8.16 -3.68
CA ALA A 153 0.33 -8.77 -3.04
C ALA A 153 -0.10 -10.00 -2.26
N VAL A 154 0.52 -11.15 -2.51
CA VAL A 154 0.20 -12.40 -1.82
C VAL A 154 1.39 -12.92 -1.03
N ARG A 155 1.12 -13.46 0.15
CA ARG A 155 2.09 -14.23 0.92
C ARG A 155 1.97 -15.70 0.53
N PRO A 156 2.95 -16.26 -0.19
CA PRO A 156 2.88 -17.65 -0.61
C PRO A 156 2.87 -18.61 0.58
N LEU A 157 2.20 -19.75 0.43
CA LEU A 157 2.28 -20.86 1.40
C LEU A 157 3.70 -21.42 1.49
N THR A 158 4.36 -21.57 0.33
CA THR A 158 5.74 -21.96 0.23
C THR A 158 6.51 -20.78 -0.34
N TRP A 159 7.21 -20.05 0.52
CA TRP A 159 7.95 -18.88 0.11
C TRP A 159 9.45 -19.17 0.09
N GLU A 160 9.99 -19.37 -1.10
CA GLU A 160 11.43 -19.41 -1.32
C GLU A 160 11.96 -17.98 -1.21
N LYS A 161 12.65 -17.69 -0.10
CA LYS A 161 13.22 -16.37 0.15
C LYS A 161 14.60 -16.27 -0.49
N HIS A 162 14.73 -15.33 -1.40
CA HIS A 162 16.02 -15.05 -2.06
C HIS A 162 16.77 -13.96 -1.30
N HIS A 163 18.09 -14.09 -1.23
CA HIS A 163 18.93 -13.12 -0.54
C HIS A 163 19.40 -11.98 -1.46
N GLY A 164 19.47 -12.20 -2.77
CA GLY A 164 20.03 -11.26 -3.72
C GLY A 164 21.55 -11.04 -3.51
N HIS A 165 22.12 -10.12 -4.28
CA HIS A 165 23.53 -9.75 -4.13
C HIS A 165 23.74 -8.83 -2.94
N PRO A 166 24.87 -8.95 -2.20
CA PRO A 166 25.25 -7.98 -1.16
C PRO A 166 25.19 -6.55 -1.71
N LEU A 167 24.68 -5.64 -0.90
CA LEU A 167 24.55 -4.24 -1.27
C LEU A 167 25.14 -3.38 -0.13
N ASN A 168 26.04 -2.46 -0.49
CA ASN A 168 26.53 -1.43 0.43
C ASN A 168 26.04 -0.07 -0.11
N ARG A 169 24.91 0.38 0.35
CA ARG A 169 24.27 1.62 -0.10
C ARG A 169 23.42 2.23 1.00
N ARG A 170 23.58 3.53 1.19
CA ARG A 170 22.82 4.34 2.14
C ARG A 170 22.04 5.40 1.40
N LEU A 171 20.75 5.48 1.68
CA LEU A 171 19.87 6.53 1.19
C LEU A 171 19.52 7.49 2.31
N TYR A 172 19.20 8.73 1.95
CA TYR A 172 18.61 9.69 2.88
C TYR A 172 17.11 9.42 3.03
N LEU A 173 16.61 9.50 4.25
CA LEU A 173 15.18 9.47 4.58
C LEU A 173 14.96 10.47 5.72
N PRO A 174 14.01 11.42 5.62
CA PRO A 174 13.68 12.33 6.71
C PRO A 174 13.41 11.61 8.03
N GLU A 175 13.74 12.23 9.13
CA GLU A 175 13.71 11.67 10.48
C GLU A 175 12.52 12.24 11.23
N TYR A 176 11.54 11.38 11.53
CA TYR A 176 10.35 11.72 12.31
C TYR A 176 10.17 10.67 13.40
N CYS A 177 9.99 11.10 14.65
CA CYS A 177 9.71 10.21 15.77
C CYS A 177 8.32 10.47 16.39
N LEU A 178 7.79 9.47 17.09
CA LEU A 178 6.47 9.54 17.71
C LEU A 178 6.34 10.66 18.73
N ASN A 179 7.43 10.98 19.45
CA ASN A 179 7.40 11.92 20.56
C ASN A 179 7.32 13.40 20.15
N THR A 180 7.60 13.73 18.90
CA THR A 180 7.56 15.10 18.38
C THR A 180 6.28 15.43 17.63
N HIS A 181 5.38 14.46 17.48
CA HIS A 181 4.14 14.61 16.75
C HIS A 181 2.90 14.50 17.64
N ASP A 182 1.79 15.08 17.20
CA ASP A 182 0.56 15.18 17.98
C ASP A 182 -0.01 13.78 18.30
N PRO A 183 -0.17 13.44 19.60
CA PRO A 183 -0.74 12.17 20.03
C PRO A 183 -2.26 12.05 19.78
N SER A 184 -2.93 13.09 19.29
CA SER A 184 -4.39 13.09 19.06
C SER A 184 -4.81 12.06 17.99
N PHE A 185 -3.89 11.68 17.08
CA PHE A 185 -4.10 10.62 16.10
C PHE A 185 -3.89 9.20 16.67
N GLY A 186 -3.69 9.07 17.96
CA GLY A 186 -3.58 7.79 18.63
C GLY A 186 -2.17 7.19 18.63
N ARG A 187 -2.10 5.91 19.00
CA ARG A 187 -0.83 5.22 19.29
C ARG A 187 -0.12 4.66 18.05
N GLU A 188 -0.74 4.73 16.88
CA GLU A 188 -0.30 4.05 15.66
C GLU A 188 0.20 5.06 14.61
N MET A 189 1.03 6.02 15.05
CA MET A 189 1.61 7.03 14.17
C MET A 189 2.88 6.54 13.43
N ASP A 190 3.37 5.34 13.71
CA ASP A 190 4.58 4.81 13.07
C ASP A 190 4.44 4.74 11.54
N LEU A 191 3.31 4.26 11.03
CA LEU A 191 3.08 4.19 9.60
C LEU A 191 2.91 5.57 8.95
N PRO A 192 2.10 6.53 9.45
CA PRO A 192 2.05 7.89 8.95
C PRO A 192 3.41 8.60 8.90
N LEU A 193 4.23 8.46 9.96
CA LEU A 193 5.57 9.04 10.04
C LEU A 193 6.48 8.53 8.92
N ILE A 194 6.50 7.22 8.70
CA ILE A 194 7.30 6.62 7.64
C ILE A 194 6.76 6.98 6.26
N MET A 195 5.44 7.03 6.06
CA MET A 195 4.85 7.43 4.77
C MET A 195 5.15 8.91 4.44
N ALA A 196 5.06 9.81 5.41
CA ALA A 196 5.48 11.20 5.24
C ALA A 196 6.97 11.29 4.87
N ALA A 197 7.83 10.57 5.59
CA ALA A 197 9.26 10.53 5.30
C ALA A 197 9.55 10.03 3.86
N LEU A 198 8.84 8.98 3.40
CA LEU A 198 8.99 8.45 2.05
C LEU A 198 8.58 9.48 0.97
N MET A 199 7.50 10.22 1.17
CA MET A 199 7.04 11.26 0.24
C MET A 199 7.95 12.49 0.28
N ASN A 200 8.32 12.97 1.48
CA ASN A 200 9.17 14.15 1.66
C ASN A 200 10.61 13.92 1.15
N ARG A 201 11.09 12.69 1.15
CA ARG A 201 12.32 12.32 0.44
C ARG A 201 12.31 12.75 -1.04
N TRP A 202 11.15 12.72 -1.68
CA TRP A 202 10.97 13.09 -3.09
C TRP A 202 10.51 14.54 -3.30
N GLY A 203 10.59 15.36 -2.24
CA GLY A 203 10.29 16.80 -2.30
C GLY A 203 8.84 17.15 -2.07
N GLU A 204 8.03 16.24 -1.52
CA GLU A 204 6.75 16.61 -0.94
C GLU A 204 7.01 17.41 0.34
N ASP A 205 6.09 18.28 0.71
CA ASP A 205 6.10 19.03 1.97
C ASP A 205 4.80 18.72 2.70
N ILE A 206 4.72 17.48 3.22
CA ILE A 206 3.53 16.98 3.92
C ILE A 206 3.90 16.61 5.36
N LEU A 207 3.07 17.03 6.31
CA LEU A 207 3.23 16.65 7.70
C LEU A 207 2.74 15.21 7.95
N PRO A 208 3.36 14.48 8.89
CA PRO A 208 2.87 13.17 9.31
C PRO A 208 1.42 13.16 9.75
N GLU A 209 0.94 14.23 10.39
CA GLU A 209 -0.43 14.42 10.84
C GLU A 209 -1.41 14.53 9.65
N GLU A 210 -1.00 15.20 8.57
CA GLU A 210 -1.79 15.27 7.33
C GLU A 210 -1.91 13.89 6.68
N VAL A 211 -0.81 13.12 6.67
CA VAL A 211 -0.84 11.73 6.20
C VAL A 211 -1.75 10.89 7.08
N ALA A 212 -1.64 11.01 8.41
CA ALA A 212 -2.49 10.31 9.36
C ALA A 212 -3.97 10.64 9.11
N TYR A 213 -4.30 11.92 8.91
CA TYR A 213 -5.66 12.34 8.60
C TYR A 213 -6.20 11.70 7.31
N ILE A 214 -5.40 11.65 6.23
CA ILE A 214 -5.82 11.09 4.94
C ILE A 214 -5.97 9.57 5.00
N MET A 215 -5.19 8.88 5.84
CA MET A 215 -5.18 7.41 5.91
C MET A 215 -5.93 6.82 7.11
N GLU A 216 -6.47 7.64 8.01
CA GLU A 216 -7.21 7.15 9.17
C GLU A 216 -8.37 6.25 8.74
N ASP A 217 -8.43 5.05 9.30
CA ASP A 217 -9.55 4.13 9.15
C ASP A 217 -10.58 4.41 10.25
N MET A 218 -11.64 5.11 9.90
CA MET A 218 -12.65 5.55 10.86
C MET A 218 -13.50 4.39 11.42
N ALA A 219 -13.46 3.21 10.78
CA ALA A 219 -14.12 2.01 11.32
C ALA A 219 -13.41 1.48 12.58
N THR A 220 -12.11 1.69 12.68
CA THR A 220 -11.26 1.20 13.76
C THR A 220 -10.59 2.31 14.56
N SER A 221 -10.74 3.57 14.14
CA SER A 221 -10.02 4.75 14.67
C SER A 221 -8.50 4.51 14.68
N SER A 222 -7.95 3.95 13.59
CA SER A 222 -6.57 3.49 13.46
C SER A 222 -5.93 4.04 12.20
N THR A 223 -4.64 4.34 12.26
CA THR A 223 -3.79 4.69 11.12
C THR A 223 -2.90 3.52 10.66
N ALA A 224 -3.16 2.30 11.13
CA ALA A 224 -2.38 1.11 10.78
C ALA A 224 -2.80 0.43 9.47
N ASN A 225 -3.85 0.92 8.79
CA ASN A 225 -4.35 0.35 7.55
C ASN A 225 -3.41 0.66 6.37
N ALA A 226 -2.59 -0.31 5.98
CA ALA A 226 -1.58 -0.11 4.94
C ALA A 226 -2.18 0.06 3.52
N ALA A 227 -3.43 -0.37 3.28
CA ALA A 227 -4.12 -0.08 2.02
C ALA A 227 -4.48 1.41 1.94
N PHE A 228 -4.93 1.99 3.04
CA PHE A 228 -5.22 3.43 3.12
C PHE A 228 -3.94 4.27 3.11
N ALA A 229 -2.83 3.77 3.67
CA ALA A 229 -1.52 4.41 3.54
C ALA A 229 -1.06 4.49 2.07
N ALA A 230 -1.19 3.41 1.32
CA ALA A 230 -0.89 3.41 -0.11
C ALA A 230 -1.84 4.33 -0.91
N ALA A 231 -3.12 4.37 -0.53
CA ALA A 231 -4.10 5.25 -1.15
C ALA A 231 -3.80 6.73 -0.85
N ALA A 232 -3.37 7.08 0.36
CA ALA A 232 -2.95 8.43 0.74
C ALA A 232 -1.76 8.91 -0.10
N ALA A 233 -0.69 8.10 -0.21
CA ALA A 233 0.44 8.42 -1.08
C ALA A 233 0.01 8.52 -2.55
N GLY A 234 -0.89 7.63 -3.00
CA GLY A 234 -1.48 7.68 -4.33
C GLY A 234 -2.27 8.97 -4.59
N CYS A 235 -2.99 9.49 -3.60
CA CYS A 235 -3.70 10.76 -3.68
C CYS A 235 -2.71 11.93 -3.91
N CYS A 236 -1.55 11.88 -3.27
CA CYS A 236 -0.46 12.83 -3.49
C CYS A 236 0.29 12.62 -4.83
N GLY A 237 -0.10 11.62 -5.64
CA GLY A 237 0.47 11.36 -6.96
C GLY A 237 1.66 10.41 -6.98
N TYR A 238 1.99 9.76 -5.86
CA TYR A 238 3.07 8.78 -5.79
C TYR A 238 2.55 7.37 -6.14
N PRO A 239 3.15 6.66 -7.12
CA PRO A 239 2.90 5.23 -7.26
C PRO A 239 3.30 4.51 -5.97
N CYS A 240 2.32 3.91 -5.28
CA CYS A 240 2.51 3.30 -3.97
C CYS A 240 1.66 2.04 -3.82
N TRP A 241 2.24 0.97 -3.28
CA TRP A 241 1.53 -0.30 -3.10
C TRP A 241 2.11 -1.14 -1.96
N GLN A 242 1.28 -1.96 -1.36
CA GLN A 242 1.70 -3.02 -0.46
C GLN A 242 2.37 -4.15 -1.25
N ALA A 243 3.38 -4.77 -0.65
CA ALA A 243 4.10 -5.90 -1.24
C ALA A 243 4.50 -6.92 -0.17
N TRP A 244 4.63 -8.18 -0.58
CA TRP A 244 5.37 -9.18 0.17
C TRP A 244 6.76 -9.29 -0.45
N MET A 245 7.78 -8.93 0.32
CA MET A 245 9.16 -8.80 -0.14
C MET A 245 10.10 -9.73 0.63
N ASP A 246 11.06 -10.30 -0.05
CA ASP A 246 12.21 -10.95 0.55
C ASP A 246 13.43 -10.01 0.57
N LEU A 247 14.59 -10.51 0.97
CA LEU A 247 15.81 -9.70 1.04
C LEU A 247 16.29 -9.24 -0.34
N ALA A 248 16.10 -10.06 -1.38
CA ALA A 248 16.47 -9.69 -2.75
C ALA A 248 15.61 -8.54 -3.25
N ASP A 249 14.30 -8.57 -2.98
CA ASP A 249 13.38 -7.50 -3.30
C ASP A 249 13.75 -6.19 -2.59
N LEU A 250 14.03 -6.26 -1.28
CA LEU A 250 14.43 -5.09 -0.50
C LEU A 250 15.74 -4.48 -1.02
N ARG A 251 16.72 -5.31 -1.36
CA ARG A 251 17.99 -4.86 -1.96
C ARG A 251 17.76 -4.20 -3.32
N ALA A 252 16.88 -4.76 -4.14
CA ALA A 252 16.51 -4.15 -5.43
C ALA A 252 15.86 -2.77 -5.24
N GLN A 253 14.97 -2.58 -4.23
CA GLN A 253 14.39 -1.27 -3.95
C GLN A 253 15.48 -0.23 -3.62
N ILE A 254 16.40 -0.58 -2.70
CA ILE A 254 17.49 0.33 -2.32
C ILE A 254 18.45 0.59 -3.49
N HIS A 255 18.70 -0.44 -4.32
CA HIS A 255 19.50 -0.28 -5.55
C HIS A 255 18.85 0.73 -6.51
N ASP A 256 17.53 0.76 -6.60
CA ASP A 256 16.75 1.69 -7.43
C ASP A 256 16.46 3.04 -6.75
N ASP A 257 17.24 3.44 -5.74
CA ASP A 257 17.07 4.68 -4.96
C ASP A 257 15.75 4.78 -4.17
N CYS A 258 15.04 3.71 -3.95
CA CYS A 258 13.76 3.71 -3.26
C CYS A 258 13.90 3.18 -1.83
N CYS A 259 13.64 4.05 -0.84
CA CYS A 259 13.40 3.62 0.53
C CYS A 259 12.05 2.89 0.61
N VAL A 260 11.91 2.01 1.60
CA VAL A 260 10.75 1.11 1.74
C VAL A 260 10.22 1.18 3.16
N ALA A 261 8.91 1.28 3.35
CA ALA A 261 8.32 0.99 4.65
C ALA A 261 8.28 -0.53 4.86
N VAL A 262 8.86 -1.00 5.96
CA VAL A 262 8.93 -2.43 6.31
C VAL A 262 8.28 -2.67 7.65
N GLN A 263 7.49 -3.74 7.76
CA GLN A 263 6.85 -4.12 9.01
C GLN A 263 7.74 -5.09 9.79
N VAL A 264 8.08 -4.73 11.03
CA VAL A 264 8.97 -5.49 11.91
C VAL A 264 8.22 -5.91 13.17
N GLU A 265 8.33 -7.15 13.56
CA GLU A 265 7.80 -7.64 14.84
C GLU A 265 8.82 -7.40 15.96
N ARG A 266 8.39 -6.76 17.04
CA ARG A 266 9.20 -6.49 18.22
C ARG A 266 8.58 -7.14 19.46
N ARG A 267 9.43 -7.73 20.28
CA ARG A 267 9.04 -8.14 21.64
C ARG A 267 9.36 -7.01 22.62
N ILE A 268 8.33 -6.37 23.12
CA ILE A 268 8.48 -5.36 24.16
C ILE A 268 8.48 -6.07 25.52
N ARG A 269 9.49 -5.74 26.37
CA ARG A 269 9.60 -6.32 27.70
C ARG A 269 8.33 -6.05 28.51
N GLY A 270 7.69 -7.09 29.01
CA GLY A 270 6.44 -7.00 29.80
C GLY A 270 5.15 -7.14 28.98
N GLN A 271 5.23 -7.22 27.64
CA GLN A 271 4.09 -7.58 26.81
C GLN A 271 4.13 -9.05 26.40
N ARG A 272 2.97 -9.71 26.39
CA ARG A 272 2.83 -11.12 26.01
C ARG A 272 3.03 -11.33 24.51
N ASP A 273 2.44 -10.45 23.71
CA ASP A 273 2.41 -10.57 22.25
C ASP A 273 3.43 -9.61 21.61
N PRO A 274 4.05 -10.02 20.51
CA PRO A 274 4.93 -9.13 19.77
C PRO A 274 4.12 -7.96 19.19
N VAL A 275 4.70 -6.76 19.21
CA VAL A 275 4.15 -5.56 18.59
C VAL A 275 4.70 -5.44 17.17
N ARG A 276 3.85 -5.11 16.22
CA ARG A 276 4.25 -4.79 14.86
C ARG A 276 4.46 -3.29 14.74
N VAL A 277 5.62 -2.91 14.22
CA VAL A 277 6.02 -1.51 14.02
C VAL A 277 6.43 -1.34 12.55
N TRP A 278 6.03 -0.24 11.96
CA TRP A 278 6.53 0.16 10.65
C TRP A 278 7.81 0.97 10.80
N MET A 279 8.81 0.59 10.02
CA MET A 279 10.13 1.24 9.99
C MET A 279 10.47 1.61 8.54
N GLY A 280 11.30 2.65 8.38
CA GLY A 280 11.80 3.03 7.07
C GLY A 280 13.13 2.34 6.76
N LEU A 281 13.16 1.38 5.83
CA LEU A 281 14.40 0.82 5.32
C LEU A 281 15.04 1.81 4.34
N ARG A 282 16.27 2.23 4.64
CA ARG A 282 17.04 3.21 3.87
C ARG A 282 18.40 2.75 3.39
N GLY A 283 18.76 1.51 3.65
CA GLY A 283 20.04 1.01 3.16
C GLY A 283 20.51 -0.30 3.76
N PHE A 284 21.63 -0.73 3.25
CA PHE A 284 22.40 -1.88 3.68
C PHE A 284 23.88 -1.49 3.81
N GLY A 285 24.61 -2.16 4.68
CA GLY A 285 26.04 -1.99 4.82
C GLY A 285 26.71 -3.27 5.30
N HIS A 286 28.03 -3.25 5.26
CA HIS A 286 28.91 -4.29 5.78
C HIS A 286 29.86 -3.67 6.81
N ASP A 287 30.11 -4.35 7.90
CA ASP A 287 31.11 -3.98 8.89
C ASP A 287 32.26 -4.98 8.79
N ASP A 288 33.39 -4.52 8.23
CA ASP A 288 34.60 -5.34 8.03
C ASP A 288 35.23 -5.77 9.36
N ALA A 289 35.04 -5.03 10.44
CA ALA A 289 35.64 -5.33 11.74
C ALA A 289 35.01 -6.59 12.39
N VAL A 290 33.73 -6.78 12.19
CA VAL A 290 32.97 -7.92 12.71
C VAL A 290 32.50 -8.87 11.61
N MET A 291 32.86 -8.60 10.35
CA MET A 291 32.47 -9.40 9.16
C MET A 291 30.97 -9.66 9.12
N ALA A 292 30.15 -8.64 9.36
CA ALA A 292 28.70 -8.77 9.44
C ALA A 292 27.97 -7.72 8.60
N ASP A 293 26.92 -8.16 7.93
CA ASP A 293 25.98 -7.29 7.23
C ASP A 293 24.97 -6.68 8.19
N TYR A 294 24.59 -5.43 7.93
CA TYR A 294 23.56 -4.71 8.67
C TYR A 294 22.61 -3.98 7.74
N VAL A 295 21.43 -3.66 8.28
CA VAL A 295 20.45 -2.78 7.64
C VAL A 295 20.46 -1.40 8.30
N LEU A 296 20.19 -0.38 7.50
CA LEU A 296 20.00 0.99 7.93
C LEU A 296 18.51 1.31 7.94
N LEU A 297 17.99 1.67 9.10
CA LEU A 297 16.57 1.90 9.34
C LEU A 297 16.30 3.28 9.90
N ASN A 298 15.10 3.79 9.66
CA ASN A 298 14.47 4.83 10.46
C ASN A 298 13.45 4.16 11.38
N ASP A 299 13.66 4.28 12.68
CA ASP A 299 12.79 3.76 13.72
C ASP A 299 11.96 4.90 14.33
N PRO A 300 10.67 5.04 14.00
CA PRO A 300 9.86 6.13 14.51
C PRO A 300 9.59 6.04 16.03
N THR A 301 9.87 4.89 16.66
CA THR A 301 9.69 4.71 18.11
C THR A 301 10.87 5.23 18.94
N ALA A 302 11.85 5.87 18.30
CA ALA A 302 12.97 6.52 18.98
C ALA A 302 12.49 7.70 19.85
N ASP A 303 13.30 8.08 20.83
CA ASP A 303 12.95 9.13 21.79
C ASP A 303 12.97 10.54 21.16
N THR A 304 13.79 10.76 20.14
CA THR A 304 13.95 12.03 19.42
C THR A 304 14.16 11.80 17.93
N ASP A 305 13.88 12.80 17.09
CA ASP A 305 14.12 12.72 15.65
C ASP A 305 15.58 12.36 15.32
N GLY A 306 16.55 12.94 16.04
CA GLY A 306 17.97 12.62 15.83
C GLY A 306 18.38 11.19 16.20
N ALA A 307 17.55 10.46 16.96
CA ALA A 307 17.77 9.06 17.33
C ALA A 307 17.02 8.05 16.40
N VAL A 308 16.23 8.56 15.47
CA VAL A 308 15.44 7.73 14.52
C VAL A 308 16.33 6.86 13.64
N ASN A 309 17.48 7.39 13.22
CA ASN A 309 18.45 6.63 12.42
C ASN A 309 19.12 5.55 13.25
N CYS A 310 18.84 4.30 12.93
CA CYS A 310 19.43 3.16 13.61
C CYS A 310 19.99 2.12 12.62
N THR A 311 20.81 1.24 13.17
CA THR A 311 21.34 0.06 12.46
C THR A 311 20.89 -1.20 13.19
N MET A 312 20.64 -2.24 12.43
CA MET A 312 20.31 -3.56 12.96
C MET A 312 21.12 -4.61 12.21
N ALA A 313 21.65 -5.62 12.91
CA ALA A 313 22.30 -6.73 12.24
C ALA A 313 21.32 -7.38 11.24
N LEU A 314 21.80 -7.71 10.04
CA LEU A 314 20.93 -8.26 8.99
C LEU A 314 20.23 -9.55 9.45
N VAL A 315 20.91 -10.38 10.21
CA VAL A 315 20.35 -11.63 10.75
C VAL A 315 19.18 -11.38 11.69
N ASP A 316 19.27 -10.35 12.53
CA ASP A 316 18.18 -9.97 13.45
C ASP A 316 17.04 -9.32 12.69
N PHE A 317 17.33 -8.42 11.75
CA PHE A 317 16.31 -7.85 10.88
C PHE A 317 15.51 -8.94 10.17
N MET A 318 16.16 -9.90 9.53
CA MET A 318 15.47 -11.00 8.83
C MET A 318 14.66 -11.92 9.75
N ARG A 319 15.03 -12.01 11.03
CA ARG A 319 14.25 -12.74 12.04
C ARG A 319 12.94 -12.04 12.39
N TYR A 320 12.94 -10.70 12.40
CA TYR A 320 11.81 -9.89 12.84
C TYR A 320 11.00 -9.29 11.71
N PHE A 321 11.56 -9.20 10.51
CA PHE A 321 10.85 -8.71 9.33
C PHE A 321 9.72 -9.68 8.95
N THR A 322 8.49 -9.17 8.91
CA THR A 322 7.30 -9.97 8.61
C THR A 322 7.22 -10.40 7.16
N GLY A 323 7.95 -9.74 6.27
CA GLY A 323 7.84 -9.80 4.82
C GLY A 323 6.87 -8.76 4.24
N LYS A 324 6.04 -8.13 5.07
CA LYS A 324 5.11 -7.08 4.62
C LYS A 324 5.84 -5.75 4.48
N ALA A 325 5.68 -5.11 3.32
CA ALA A 325 6.32 -3.85 2.97
C ALA A 325 5.38 -2.93 2.19
N ILE A 326 5.70 -1.64 2.15
CA ILE A 326 5.05 -0.67 1.25
C ILE A 326 6.15 -0.06 0.38
N ALA A 327 6.01 -0.26 -0.93
CA ALA A 327 6.86 0.36 -1.94
C ALA A 327 6.26 1.69 -2.39
N LEU A 328 7.11 2.70 -2.53
CA LEU A 328 6.76 4.01 -3.08
C LEU A 328 7.77 4.39 -4.16
N ARG A 329 7.27 4.88 -5.28
CA ARG A 329 8.10 5.38 -6.38
C ARG A 329 7.98 6.91 -6.50
N PRO A 330 9.01 7.59 -7.02
CA PRO A 330 8.89 9.01 -7.33
C PRO A 330 7.73 9.26 -8.29
N LYS A 331 7.14 10.45 -8.18
CA LYS A 331 6.12 10.90 -9.14
C LYS A 331 6.72 10.83 -10.55
N GLN A 332 6.01 10.23 -11.48
CA GLN A 332 6.37 10.37 -12.88
C GLN A 332 6.24 11.86 -13.25
N ARG A 333 7.25 12.42 -13.92
CA ARG A 333 7.12 13.78 -14.43
C ARG A 333 5.98 13.77 -15.42
N GLU A 334 4.86 14.40 -15.06
CA GLU A 334 3.77 14.64 -15.98
C GLU A 334 4.31 15.50 -17.13
N THR A 335 4.26 15.00 -18.33
CA THR A 335 4.39 15.84 -19.50
C THR A 335 3.15 16.73 -19.56
N GLU A 336 3.24 17.90 -20.19
CA GLU A 336 2.10 18.84 -20.31
C GLU A 336 0.86 18.18 -20.97
N ALA A 337 1.07 17.13 -21.79
CA ALA A 337 0.05 16.29 -22.39
C ALA A 337 -0.66 15.34 -21.38
N ASP A 338 -0.01 15.00 -20.27
CA ASP A 338 -0.50 14.04 -19.28
C ASP A 338 -1.29 14.71 -18.13
N ARG A 339 -1.39 16.05 -18.13
CA ARG A 339 -2.17 16.78 -17.13
C ARG A 339 -3.66 16.53 -17.38
N PRO A 340 -4.35 15.74 -16.54
CA PRO A 340 -5.81 15.72 -16.57
C PRO A 340 -6.29 17.16 -16.36
N ARG A 341 -7.31 17.57 -17.10
CA ARG A 341 -7.94 18.89 -16.92
C ARG A 341 -8.32 19.02 -15.45
N ARG A 342 -7.42 19.64 -14.66
CA ARG A 342 -7.56 20.06 -13.25
C ARG A 342 -8.27 19.06 -12.36
N LEU A 343 -7.54 18.07 -11.86
CA LEU A 343 -7.80 17.46 -10.57
C LEU A 343 -6.66 17.85 -9.63
N ARG A 344 -6.67 19.07 -9.16
CA ARG A 344 -5.96 19.41 -7.92
C ARG A 344 -6.79 18.85 -6.79
N CYS A 345 -6.20 18.00 -5.93
CA CYS A 345 -6.59 17.97 -4.54
C CYS A 345 -6.40 19.40 -4.02
N GLU A 346 -7.45 20.19 -3.98
CA GLU A 346 -7.45 21.44 -3.21
C GLU A 346 -7.59 21.02 -1.74
N LEU A 347 -6.47 20.65 -1.13
CA LEU A 347 -6.28 20.66 0.30
C LEU A 347 -6.09 22.13 0.73
N HIS A 348 -7.07 22.99 0.49
CA HIS A 348 -7.09 24.32 1.07
C HIS A 348 -8.51 24.86 1.15
N ALA A 349 -8.88 25.07 2.37
CA ALA A 349 -9.88 25.86 3.08
C ALA A 349 -10.97 25.07 3.76
#